data_01477258552866b55612e067f5850997
#
_entry.id   01477258552866b55612e067f5850997
#
_cell.length_a   1.000
_cell.length_b   1.000
_cell.length_c   1.000
_cell.angle_alpha   90.00
_cell.angle_beta   90.00
_cell.angle_gamma   90.00
#
_symmetry.space_group_name_H-M   'P 1'
#
loop_
_entity.id
_entity.type
_entity.pdbx_description
1 polymer ?
#
loop_
_entity_poly.entity_id
_entity_poly.type
_entity_poly.pdbx_seq_one_letter_code
_entity_poly.pdbx_strand_id
1 'polypeptide(L)'
;MNIRIRHLLAGCALGAMAASPALGASIEFKDPTGDDNGPGNYVYPTDAVYGPGSFDITSFEVTPKGKNVEFKVCVNSKLDDPWGMGVGFAVQMAIVFINTGAADAGHEDGLAGLNIKFGPEDTWNKAVVLSPQQQSRVLSEAKMKEAEALNDGDLLVPRKTLGKGKCISGRVPLEDLVTVSADGMSDPFAWGYQVVMQSNEGFPDKADLLSRKVNEFEGQHRFGGGNDMDCDPHVMDILAAPAEGSDAEKQAQYDMLSYECDMDGNAVKMATLKMVRK
;
A
#
# COMPACT_ATOMS: atom_id res chain seq x y z
N MET A 1 -37.82 -35.09 -60.40
CA MET A 1 -38.44 -34.40 -59.25
C MET A 1 -37.37 -34.30 -58.20
N ASN A 2 -36.64 -33.19 -58.21
CA ASN A 2 -35.43 -33.01 -57.33
C ASN A 2 -35.84 -32.11 -56.17
N ILE A 3 -35.84 -32.68 -54.97
CA ILE A 3 -36.05 -31.98 -53.71
C ILE A 3 -34.68 -31.51 -53.13
N ARG A 4 -34.46 -30.20 -53.07
CA ARG A 4 -33.28 -29.58 -52.39
C ARG A 4 -33.64 -29.31 -50.96
N ILE A 5 -32.96 -29.99 -50.04
CA ILE A 5 -33.01 -29.72 -48.61
C ILE A 5 -32.03 -28.57 -48.30
N ARG A 6 -32.51 -27.45 -47.78
CA ARG A 6 -31.70 -26.36 -47.28
C ARG A 6 -31.47 -26.58 -45.77
N HIS A 7 -30.22 -26.79 -45.38
CA HIS A 7 -29.83 -26.78 -43.97
C HIS A 7 -29.69 -25.32 -43.50
N LEU A 8 -30.53 -24.92 -42.54
CA LEU A 8 -30.32 -23.69 -41.76
C LEU A 8 -29.36 -24.00 -40.63
N LEU A 9 -28.21 -23.37 -40.68
CA LEU A 9 -27.27 -23.30 -39.53
C LEU A 9 -27.67 -22.14 -38.63
N ALA A 10 -28.25 -22.45 -37.48
CA ALA A 10 -28.48 -21.47 -36.43
C ALA A 10 -27.19 -21.31 -35.63
N GLY A 11 -26.50 -20.20 -35.84
CA GLY A 11 -25.34 -19.80 -35.02
C GLY A 11 -25.81 -19.22 -33.69
N CYS A 12 -25.57 -19.92 -32.59
CA CYS A 12 -25.68 -19.36 -31.25
C CYS A 12 -24.46 -18.47 -30.97
N ALA A 13 -24.62 -17.16 -31.01
CA ALA A 13 -23.62 -16.24 -30.45
C ALA A 13 -23.76 -16.24 -28.95
N LEU A 14 -22.82 -16.87 -28.23
CA LEU A 14 -22.63 -16.65 -26.79
C LEU A 14 -22.05 -15.26 -26.62
N GLY A 15 -22.88 -14.32 -26.24
CA GLY A 15 -22.42 -13.02 -25.71
C GLY A 15 -21.87 -13.21 -24.34
N ALA A 16 -20.55 -13.04 -24.17
CA ALA A 16 -19.93 -12.90 -22.87
C ALA A 16 -20.42 -11.57 -22.26
N MET A 17 -21.35 -11.64 -21.33
CA MET A 17 -21.73 -10.51 -20.48
C MET A 17 -20.56 -10.27 -19.52
N ALA A 18 -19.77 -9.23 -19.76
CA ALA A 18 -18.89 -8.67 -18.76
C ALA A 18 -19.77 -8.19 -17.59
N ALA A 19 -19.67 -8.85 -16.44
CA ALA A 19 -20.34 -8.43 -15.24
C ALA A 19 -19.69 -7.13 -14.75
N SER A 20 -20.34 -5.99 -14.96
CA SER A 20 -19.95 -4.74 -14.31
C SER A 20 -20.05 -4.94 -12.80
N PRO A 21 -19.04 -4.55 -11.99
CA PRO A 21 -19.12 -4.64 -10.54
C PRO A 21 -20.34 -3.86 -10.04
N ALA A 22 -21.15 -4.49 -9.21
CA ALA A 22 -22.31 -3.87 -8.61
C ALA A 22 -21.88 -2.64 -7.81
N LEU A 23 -22.50 -1.49 -8.03
CA LEU A 23 -22.27 -0.27 -7.24
C LEU A 23 -22.50 -0.60 -5.74
N GLY A 24 -21.41 -0.65 -4.97
CA GLY A 24 -21.46 -0.88 -3.52
C GLY A 24 -20.75 -2.14 -3.02
N ALA A 25 -20.26 -3.03 -3.89
CA ALA A 25 -19.38 -4.13 -3.45
C ALA A 25 -18.01 -3.60 -3.06
N SER A 26 -17.42 -4.15 -1.99
CA SER A 26 -16.03 -3.90 -1.57
C SER A 26 -15.34 -5.22 -1.25
N ILE A 27 -14.01 -5.23 -1.33
CA ILE A 27 -13.19 -6.28 -0.73
C ILE A 27 -12.52 -5.72 0.52
N GLU A 28 -12.41 -6.54 1.54
CA GLU A 28 -11.77 -6.19 2.80
C GLU A 28 -10.73 -7.27 3.14
N PHE A 29 -9.55 -6.81 3.53
CA PHE A 29 -8.49 -7.61 4.12
C PHE A 29 -8.43 -7.26 5.61
N LYS A 30 -8.37 -8.27 6.45
CA LYS A 30 -8.18 -8.11 7.90
C LYS A 30 -6.71 -8.24 8.22
N ASP A 31 -6.33 -7.60 9.30
CA ASP A 31 -4.99 -7.64 9.83
C ASP A 31 -5.04 -7.91 11.34
N PRO A 32 -4.11 -8.68 11.93
CA PRO A 32 -4.05 -8.88 13.37
C PRO A 32 -3.65 -7.59 14.08
N THR A 33 -3.93 -7.52 15.38
CA THR A 33 -3.55 -6.37 16.18
C THR A 33 -2.30 -6.62 17.00
N GLY A 34 -1.49 -5.57 17.21
CA GLY A 34 -0.30 -5.59 18.07
C GLY A 34 0.94 -6.13 17.37
N ASP A 35 1.08 -5.88 16.08
CA ASP A 35 2.23 -6.19 15.24
C ASP A 35 2.82 -4.96 14.53
N ASP A 36 2.39 -3.78 14.93
CA ASP A 36 2.88 -2.47 14.48
C ASP A 36 4.28 -2.11 15.02
N ASN A 37 5.15 -3.09 15.11
CA ASN A 37 6.52 -3.00 15.57
C ASN A 37 7.55 -3.49 14.53
N GLY A 38 7.21 -3.33 13.25
CA GLY A 38 8.06 -3.64 12.12
C GLY A 38 8.46 -5.12 12.06
N PRO A 39 9.77 -5.43 11.99
CA PRO A 39 10.27 -6.81 12.05
C PRO A 39 10.15 -7.46 13.45
N GLY A 40 9.44 -6.84 14.39
CA GLY A 40 9.15 -7.36 15.73
C GLY A 40 9.89 -6.65 16.87
N ASN A 41 10.69 -5.62 16.59
CA ASN A 41 11.52 -4.96 17.58
C ASN A 41 11.45 -3.42 17.58
N TYR A 42 10.63 -2.83 16.72
CA TYR A 42 10.52 -1.38 16.68
C TYR A 42 9.76 -0.82 17.88
N VAL A 43 10.20 0.37 18.31
CA VAL A 43 9.68 1.05 19.49
C VAL A 43 9.12 2.42 19.06
N TYR A 44 7.95 2.73 19.57
CA TYR A 44 7.26 3.99 19.30
C TYR A 44 8.04 5.21 19.81
N PRO A 45 7.84 6.38 19.17
CA PRO A 45 8.31 7.66 19.69
C PRO A 45 7.74 7.95 21.07
N THR A 46 8.44 8.80 21.82
CA THR A 46 8.11 9.10 23.23
C THR A 46 7.03 10.17 23.41
N ASP A 47 6.67 10.91 22.37
CA ASP A 47 5.59 11.90 22.44
C ASP A 47 4.22 11.23 22.54
N ALA A 48 3.35 11.78 23.39
CA ALA A 48 2.02 11.22 23.65
C ALA A 48 1.07 11.18 22.44
N VAL A 49 1.39 11.89 21.36
CA VAL A 49 0.59 11.85 20.10
C VAL A 49 0.72 10.49 19.39
N TYR A 50 1.75 9.71 19.71
CA TYR A 50 1.95 8.36 19.21
C TYR A 50 1.35 7.33 20.18
N GLY A 51 0.05 7.35 20.32
CA GLY A 51 -0.65 6.40 21.18
C GLY A 51 -0.51 4.95 20.70
N PRO A 52 -0.65 3.96 21.59
CA PRO A 52 -0.63 2.55 21.23
C PRO A 52 -1.63 2.22 20.11
N GLY A 53 -1.20 1.44 19.11
CA GLY A 53 -2.01 1.07 17.96
C GLY A 53 -2.20 2.17 16.92
N SER A 54 -1.48 3.29 17.01
CA SER A 54 -1.60 4.38 16.02
C SER A 54 -1.12 3.97 14.62
N PHE A 55 -0.28 2.96 14.54
CA PHE A 55 0.25 2.43 13.28
C PHE A 55 -0.14 0.97 13.04
N ASP A 56 -0.94 0.38 13.93
CA ASP A 56 -1.43 -1.00 13.94
C ASP A 56 -2.62 -1.12 12.98
N ILE A 57 -2.39 -1.62 11.78
CA ILE A 57 -3.42 -1.86 10.77
C ILE A 57 -4.40 -2.91 11.31
N THR A 58 -5.67 -2.69 11.12
CA THR A 58 -6.72 -3.68 11.49
C THR A 58 -7.52 -4.15 10.30
N SER A 59 -7.56 -3.34 9.25
CA SER A 59 -8.17 -3.71 7.97
C SER A 59 -7.80 -2.75 6.85
N PHE A 60 -7.84 -3.30 5.64
CA PHE A 60 -7.76 -2.57 4.39
C PHE A 60 -8.97 -2.89 3.53
N GLU A 61 -9.63 -1.86 3.00
CA GLU A 61 -10.82 -2.01 2.15
C GLU A 61 -10.64 -1.28 0.82
N VAL A 62 -11.00 -1.95 -0.27
CA VAL A 62 -11.04 -1.40 -1.62
C VAL A 62 -12.47 -1.36 -2.10
N THR A 63 -12.96 -0.18 -2.50
CA THR A 63 -14.33 0.01 -2.94
C THR A 63 -14.40 0.80 -4.25
N PRO A 64 -14.86 0.21 -5.35
CA PRO A 64 -15.21 0.96 -6.55
C PRO A 64 -16.32 1.98 -6.27
N LYS A 65 -16.11 3.23 -6.67
CA LYS A 65 -17.02 4.37 -6.46
C LYS A 65 -17.26 5.12 -7.78
N GLY A 66 -18.04 4.53 -8.67
CA GLY A 66 -18.26 5.08 -9.99
C GLY A 66 -16.99 5.07 -10.84
N LYS A 67 -16.47 6.27 -11.20
CA LYS A 67 -15.21 6.40 -11.95
C LYS A 67 -13.96 6.40 -11.07
N ASN A 68 -14.09 6.20 -9.75
CA ASN A 68 -12.98 6.20 -8.81
C ASN A 68 -12.91 4.87 -8.07
N VAL A 69 -11.76 4.63 -7.45
CA VAL A 69 -11.56 3.59 -6.45
C VAL A 69 -11.22 4.26 -5.13
N GLU A 70 -11.92 3.88 -4.07
CA GLU A 70 -11.65 4.31 -2.71
C GLU A 70 -10.81 3.25 -2.01
N PHE A 71 -9.71 3.68 -1.42
CA PHE A 71 -8.84 2.90 -0.55
C PHE A 71 -9.07 3.37 0.88
N LYS A 72 -9.27 2.43 1.80
CA LYS A 72 -9.51 2.74 3.22
C LYS A 72 -8.67 1.83 4.09
N VAL A 73 -7.78 2.40 4.91
CA VAL A 73 -6.93 1.72 5.88
C VAL A 73 -7.42 2.09 7.27
N CYS A 74 -7.70 1.11 8.12
CA CYS A 74 -8.10 1.33 9.49
C CYS A 74 -6.99 0.87 10.45
N VAL A 75 -6.80 1.61 11.53
CA VAL A 75 -5.80 1.32 12.57
C VAL A 75 -6.45 1.02 13.92
N ASN A 76 -5.71 0.45 14.84
CA ASN A 76 -6.23 0.06 16.17
C ASN A 76 -6.37 1.22 17.17
N SER A 77 -6.13 2.44 16.73
CA SER A 77 -6.27 3.65 17.53
C SER A 77 -7.27 4.62 16.91
N LYS A 78 -7.89 5.47 17.70
CA LYS A 78 -8.65 6.59 17.18
C LYS A 78 -7.69 7.62 16.58
N LEU A 79 -7.95 8.01 15.33
CA LEU A 79 -7.18 9.04 14.65
C LEU A 79 -7.38 10.40 15.33
N ASP A 80 -6.31 11.18 15.40
CA ASP A 80 -6.31 12.55 15.89
C ASP A 80 -5.47 13.44 14.97
N ASP A 81 -5.74 14.74 15.02
CA ASP A 81 -5.04 15.75 14.20
C ASP A 81 -4.34 16.80 15.08
N PRO A 82 -3.30 16.39 15.84
CA PRO A 82 -2.63 17.26 16.79
C PRO A 82 -1.89 18.42 16.12
N TRP A 83 -1.55 18.31 14.85
CA TRP A 83 -0.88 19.37 14.09
C TRP A 83 -1.80 20.22 13.21
N GLY A 84 -3.12 19.98 13.27
CA GLY A 84 -4.07 20.78 12.53
C GLY A 84 -3.95 20.65 11.02
N MET A 85 -3.67 19.45 10.51
CA MET A 85 -3.56 19.14 9.07
C MET A 85 -4.89 19.37 8.34
N GLY A 86 -6.01 19.37 9.07
CA GLY A 86 -7.35 19.65 8.55
C GLY A 86 -7.98 18.48 7.80
N VAL A 87 -7.39 17.29 7.90
CA VAL A 87 -7.89 16.07 7.27
C VAL A 87 -8.30 14.98 8.28
N GLY A 88 -8.21 15.28 9.59
CA GLY A 88 -8.66 14.42 10.68
C GLY A 88 -7.65 13.37 11.13
N PHE A 89 -6.41 13.47 10.69
CA PHE A 89 -5.26 12.70 11.17
C PHE A 89 -3.96 13.45 10.83
N ALA A 90 -2.87 13.13 11.50
CA ALA A 90 -1.62 13.84 11.32
C ALA A 90 -0.37 12.94 11.32
N VAL A 91 -0.30 11.91 12.16
CA VAL A 91 0.94 11.15 12.38
C VAL A 91 1.10 9.96 11.46
N GLN A 92 0.03 9.43 10.91
CA GLN A 92 0.04 8.24 10.04
C GLN A 92 0.28 8.61 8.59
N MET A 93 0.90 7.69 7.85
CA MET A 93 0.94 7.67 6.40
C MET A 93 0.83 6.21 5.95
N ALA A 94 -0.13 5.91 5.09
CA ALA A 94 -0.26 4.58 4.49
C ALA A 94 0.07 4.64 3.01
N ILE A 95 0.83 3.67 2.53
CA ILE A 95 1.16 3.49 1.11
C ILE A 95 0.53 2.18 0.66
N VAL A 96 -0.32 2.25 -0.35
CA VAL A 96 -0.97 1.08 -0.94
C VAL A 96 -0.27 0.77 -2.26
N PHE A 97 0.54 -0.27 -2.27
CA PHE A 97 1.13 -0.84 -3.48
C PHE A 97 0.13 -1.75 -4.16
N ILE A 98 0.04 -1.68 -5.48
CA ILE A 98 -0.98 -2.36 -6.27
C ILE A 98 -0.33 -3.07 -7.45
N ASN A 99 -0.58 -4.38 -7.55
CA ASN A 99 -0.33 -5.16 -8.75
C ASN A 99 -1.63 -5.27 -9.54
N THR A 100 -1.74 -4.52 -10.62
CA THR A 100 -2.94 -4.49 -11.47
C THR A 100 -3.03 -5.66 -12.44
N GLY A 101 -2.01 -6.53 -12.48
CA GLY A 101 -1.89 -7.60 -13.48
C GLY A 101 -1.53 -7.09 -14.88
N ALA A 102 -1.07 -5.84 -15.01
CA ALA A 102 -0.58 -5.31 -16.28
C ALA A 102 0.59 -6.15 -16.82
N ALA A 103 0.68 -6.27 -18.15
CA ALA A 103 1.68 -7.11 -18.80
C ALA A 103 3.10 -6.49 -18.80
N ASP A 104 3.24 -5.23 -18.39
CA ASP A 104 4.52 -4.56 -18.22
C ASP A 104 5.22 -5.05 -16.93
N ALA A 105 6.54 -5.04 -16.96
CA ALA A 105 7.34 -5.38 -15.79
C ALA A 105 7.01 -4.37 -14.68
N GLY A 106 6.46 -4.85 -13.56
CA GLY A 106 6.22 -4.05 -12.38
C GLY A 106 7.53 -3.72 -11.66
N HIS A 107 7.44 -2.82 -10.68
CA HIS A 107 8.56 -2.46 -9.83
C HIS A 107 8.81 -3.53 -8.76
N GLU A 108 10.05 -3.92 -8.57
CA GLU A 108 10.48 -4.80 -7.48
C GLU A 108 10.94 -4.00 -6.25
N ASP A 109 11.51 -2.81 -6.44
CA ASP A 109 11.92 -1.96 -5.33
C ASP A 109 10.72 -1.22 -4.74
N GLY A 110 10.71 -1.01 -3.43
CA GLY A 110 9.78 -0.10 -2.76
C GLY A 110 10.08 1.36 -3.10
N LEU A 111 9.28 2.29 -2.56
CA LEU A 111 9.61 3.70 -2.68
C LEU A 111 10.90 4.01 -1.93
N ALA A 112 11.66 5.00 -2.44
CA ALA A 112 12.97 5.36 -1.89
C ALA A 112 12.91 5.61 -0.37
N GLY A 113 13.85 5.05 0.35
CA GLY A 113 13.96 5.13 1.79
C GLY A 113 13.10 4.16 2.59
N LEU A 114 12.22 3.37 1.97
CA LEU A 114 11.48 2.33 2.70
C LEU A 114 12.33 1.09 2.99
N ASN A 115 13.39 0.88 2.23
CA ASN A 115 14.29 -0.29 2.32
C ASN A 115 13.57 -1.63 2.24
N ILE A 116 12.59 -1.72 1.36
CA ILE A 116 11.81 -2.92 1.08
C ILE A 116 11.87 -3.29 -0.39
N LYS A 117 11.66 -4.57 -0.66
CA LYS A 117 11.49 -5.14 -2.01
C LYS A 117 10.20 -5.92 -2.12
N PHE A 118 9.83 -6.20 -3.35
CA PHE A 118 8.79 -7.15 -3.72
C PHE A 118 9.40 -8.32 -4.47
N GLY A 119 8.88 -9.52 -4.25
CA GLY A 119 9.30 -10.68 -5.02
C GLY A 119 8.91 -10.53 -6.51
N PRO A 120 9.56 -11.27 -7.43
CA PRO A 120 9.30 -11.15 -8.87
C PRO A 120 7.85 -11.48 -9.27
N GLU A 121 7.14 -12.28 -8.46
CA GLU A 121 5.71 -12.61 -8.65
C GLU A 121 4.79 -11.59 -7.97
N ASP A 122 5.34 -10.67 -7.17
CA ASP A 122 4.61 -9.71 -6.34
C ASP A 122 4.98 -8.26 -6.67
N THR A 123 5.52 -7.98 -7.86
CA THR A 123 5.83 -6.63 -8.33
C THR A 123 4.60 -5.72 -8.28
N TRP A 124 4.80 -4.42 -8.17
CA TRP A 124 3.72 -3.44 -8.18
C TRP A 124 3.80 -2.52 -9.41
N ASN A 125 2.64 -2.06 -9.88
CA ASN A 125 2.52 -1.14 -11.01
C ASN A 125 2.08 0.27 -10.56
N LYS A 126 1.33 0.34 -9.48
CA LYS A 126 0.82 1.60 -8.92
C LYS A 126 1.03 1.64 -7.41
N ALA A 127 1.35 2.83 -6.90
CA ALA A 127 1.37 3.09 -5.47
C ALA A 127 0.46 4.28 -5.14
N VAL A 128 -0.43 4.14 -4.15
CA VAL A 128 -1.33 5.20 -3.69
C VAL A 128 -0.89 5.65 -2.30
N VAL A 129 -0.52 6.92 -2.16
CA VAL A 129 -0.08 7.48 -0.87
C VAL A 129 -1.25 8.17 -0.16
N LEU A 130 -1.66 7.62 0.98
CA LEU A 130 -2.65 8.19 1.88
C LEU A 130 -1.93 8.98 2.99
N SER A 131 -1.65 10.23 2.73
CA SER A 131 -0.92 11.14 3.60
C SER A 131 -1.84 12.26 4.15
N PRO A 132 -1.58 12.80 5.34
CA PRO A 132 -2.25 14.01 5.82
C PRO A 132 -1.75 15.26 5.11
N GLN A 133 -0.63 15.18 4.38
CA GLN A 133 -0.06 16.27 3.62
C GLN A 133 -0.90 16.62 2.38
N GLN A 134 -0.76 17.85 1.90
CA GLN A 134 -1.41 18.27 0.66
C GLN A 134 -0.85 17.49 -0.54
N GLN A 135 -1.72 17.10 -1.48
CA GLN A 135 -1.35 16.37 -2.69
C GLN A 135 -0.16 16.99 -3.42
N SER A 136 -0.17 18.33 -3.61
CA SER A 136 0.90 19.04 -4.33
C SER A 136 2.25 18.91 -3.66
N ARG A 137 2.30 18.88 -2.31
CA ARG A 137 3.53 18.68 -1.56
C ARG A 137 4.07 17.28 -1.75
N VAL A 138 3.21 16.26 -1.60
CA VAL A 138 3.60 14.85 -1.79
C VAL A 138 4.12 14.61 -3.21
N LEU A 139 3.41 15.09 -4.24
CA LEU A 139 3.81 14.93 -5.63
C LEU A 139 5.11 15.72 -5.95
N SER A 140 5.31 16.88 -5.34
CA SER A 140 6.56 17.65 -5.51
C SER A 140 7.74 16.90 -4.90
N GLU A 141 7.58 16.31 -3.74
CA GLU A 141 8.61 15.51 -3.07
C GLU A 141 8.92 14.24 -3.89
N ALA A 142 7.89 13.54 -4.35
CA ALA A 142 8.02 12.38 -5.22
C ALA A 142 8.80 12.70 -6.49
N LYS A 143 8.47 13.80 -7.17
CA LYS A 143 9.18 14.22 -8.37
C LYS A 143 10.65 14.53 -8.14
N MET A 144 11.03 15.01 -6.97
CA MET A 144 12.44 15.30 -6.66
C MET A 144 13.24 14.04 -6.34
N LYS A 145 12.61 13.01 -5.81
CA LYS A 145 13.27 11.85 -5.22
C LYS A 145 13.23 10.60 -6.12
N GLU A 146 12.16 10.46 -6.93
CA GLU A 146 11.89 9.26 -7.72
C GLU A 146 11.87 9.52 -9.24
N ALA A 147 12.33 10.70 -9.68
CA ALA A 147 12.19 11.12 -11.08
C ALA A 147 12.85 10.17 -12.11
N GLU A 148 13.81 9.35 -11.67
CA GLU A 148 14.52 8.39 -12.52
C GLU A 148 14.03 6.95 -12.35
N ALA A 149 13.34 6.64 -11.24
CA ALA A 149 12.95 5.28 -10.88
C ALA A 149 11.49 4.96 -11.23
N LEU A 150 10.62 5.96 -11.25
CA LEU A 150 9.19 5.81 -11.48
C LEU A 150 8.75 6.50 -12.77
N ASN A 151 7.85 5.87 -13.50
CA ASN A 151 7.18 6.50 -14.61
C ASN A 151 6.11 7.50 -14.11
N ASP A 152 5.79 8.50 -14.92
CA ASP A 152 4.68 9.40 -14.65
C ASP A 152 3.37 8.59 -14.46
N GLY A 153 2.74 8.78 -13.31
CA GLY A 153 1.49 8.10 -12.96
C GLY A 153 1.61 6.76 -12.25
N ASP A 154 2.82 6.28 -11.92
CA ASP A 154 2.99 5.09 -11.08
C ASP A 154 2.74 5.41 -9.61
N LEU A 155 3.07 6.63 -9.17
CA LEU A 155 2.73 7.14 -7.85
C LEU A 155 1.50 8.03 -7.92
N LEU A 156 0.46 7.66 -7.19
CA LEU A 156 -0.81 8.37 -7.13
C LEU A 156 -1.04 8.95 -5.74
N VAL A 157 -1.51 10.16 -5.67
CA VAL A 157 -1.89 10.82 -4.41
C VAL A 157 -3.33 11.32 -4.55
N PRO A 158 -4.25 10.89 -3.69
CA PRO A 158 -5.61 11.42 -3.70
C PRO A 158 -5.63 12.93 -3.55
N ARG A 159 -6.54 13.61 -4.27
CA ARG A 159 -6.73 15.06 -4.09
C ARG A 159 -7.09 15.43 -2.67
N LYS A 160 -7.69 14.51 -1.94
CA LYS A 160 -8.05 14.63 -0.53
C LYS A 160 -7.99 13.25 0.13
N THR A 161 -7.24 13.16 1.20
CA THR A 161 -7.36 12.09 2.21
C THR A 161 -8.26 12.54 3.34
N LEU A 162 -8.87 11.60 4.04
CA LEU A 162 -9.77 11.88 5.15
C LEU A 162 -9.61 10.83 6.25
N GLY A 163 -9.27 11.29 7.45
CA GLY A 163 -9.32 10.50 8.67
C GLY A 163 -10.70 10.62 9.32
N LYS A 164 -11.32 9.50 9.65
CA LYS A 164 -12.59 9.45 10.40
C LYS A 164 -12.62 8.24 11.32
N GLY A 165 -12.78 8.50 12.62
CA GLY A 165 -12.78 7.45 13.62
C GLY A 165 -11.42 6.77 13.72
N LYS A 166 -11.30 5.55 13.23
CA LYS A 166 -10.05 4.77 13.19
C LYS A 166 -9.50 4.61 11.76
N CYS A 167 -10.13 5.18 10.74
CA CYS A 167 -9.82 4.86 9.35
C CYS A 167 -9.39 6.09 8.54
N ILE A 168 -8.37 5.90 7.72
CA ILE A 168 -7.88 6.84 6.71
C ILE A 168 -8.42 6.39 5.36
N SER A 169 -8.95 7.30 4.56
CA SER A 169 -9.43 6.98 3.21
C SER A 169 -9.02 8.02 2.17
N GLY A 170 -8.87 7.56 0.93
CA GLY A 170 -8.61 8.41 -0.22
C GLY A 170 -9.18 7.80 -1.49
N ARG A 171 -9.43 8.63 -2.50
CA ARG A 171 -9.97 8.20 -3.80
C ARG A 171 -9.07 8.65 -4.92
N VAL A 172 -8.83 7.76 -5.85
CA VAL A 172 -8.15 8.06 -7.11
C VAL A 172 -9.03 7.64 -8.29
N PRO A 173 -8.93 8.30 -9.46
CA PRO A 173 -9.62 7.87 -10.66
C PRO A 173 -9.22 6.45 -11.06
N LEU A 174 -10.18 5.63 -11.48
CA LEU A 174 -9.91 4.28 -11.97
C LEU A 174 -9.01 4.33 -13.22
N GLU A 175 -9.18 5.33 -14.06
CA GLU A 175 -8.36 5.54 -15.27
C GLU A 175 -6.87 5.78 -14.98
N ASP A 176 -6.52 6.29 -13.79
CA ASP A 176 -5.12 6.50 -13.38
C ASP A 176 -4.49 5.19 -12.84
N LEU A 177 -5.32 4.23 -12.42
CA LEU A 177 -4.88 2.94 -11.89
C LEU A 177 -4.65 1.89 -12.97
N VAL A 178 -5.40 1.97 -14.06
CA VAL A 178 -5.32 1.01 -15.15
C VAL A 178 -4.42 1.52 -16.26
N THR A 179 -3.37 0.78 -16.57
CA THR A 179 -2.71 0.91 -17.87
C THR A 179 -3.69 0.33 -18.90
N VAL A 180 -4.11 1.12 -19.87
CA VAL A 180 -5.07 0.69 -20.91
C VAL A 180 -4.43 -0.44 -21.71
N SER A 181 -4.60 -1.67 -21.28
CA SER A 181 -4.44 -2.84 -22.13
C SER A 181 -5.78 -3.19 -22.75
N ALA A 182 -5.76 -3.64 -23.99
CA ALA A 182 -6.95 -3.89 -24.83
C ALA A 182 -7.92 -4.95 -24.26
N ASP A 183 -7.63 -5.57 -23.15
CA ASP A 183 -8.34 -6.76 -22.63
C ASP A 183 -9.24 -6.51 -21.43
N GLY A 184 -9.52 -5.24 -21.08
CA GLY A 184 -10.57 -4.90 -20.11
C GLY A 184 -10.33 -5.33 -18.66
N MET A 185 -9.09 -5.59 -18.26
CA MET A 185 -8.73 -5.95 -16.89
C MET A 185 -8.69 -4.73 -15.96
N SER A 186 -9.85 -4.14 -15.73
CA SER A 186 -10.03 -2.99 -14.82
C SER A 186 -10.83 -3.35 -13.57
N ASP A 187 -10.75 -4.60 -13.11
CA ASP A 187 -11.46 -5.04 -11.90
C ASP A 187 -10.56 -4.95 -10.67
N PRO A 188 -10.75 -3.95 -9.79
CA PRO A 188 -10.00 -3.83 -8.55
C PRO A 188 -10.10 -5.03 -7.62
N PHE A 189 -11.07 -5.92 -7.82
CA PHE A 189 -11.22 -7.13 -7.01
C PHE A 189 -10.27 -8.26 -7.41
N ALA A 190 -9.68 -8.17 -8.60
CA ALA A 190 -8.72 -9.15 -9.11
C ALA A 190 -7.25 -8.75 -8.87
N TRP A 191 -7.00 -7.54 -8.36
CA TRP A 191 -5.64 -7.02 -8.17
C TRP A 191 -4.97 -7.59 -6.91
N GLY A 192 -3.64 -7.55 -6.90
CA GLY A 192 -2.85 -7.76 -5.68
C GLY A 192 -2.62 -6.43 -4.96
N TYR A 193 -2.61 -6.47 -3.64
CA TYR A 193 -2.40 -5.31 -2.78
C TYR A 193 -1.35 -5.58 -1.72
N GLN A 194 -0.59 -4.55 -1.37
CA GLN A 194 0.19 -4.52 -0.15
C GLN A 194 0.03 -3.13 0.47
N VAL A 195 -0.25 -3.08 1.76
CA VAL A 195 -0.32 -1.83 2.51
C VAL A 195 0.89 -1.74 3.43
N VAL A 196 1.55 -0.60 3.37
CA VAL A 196 2.68 -0.26 4.25
C VAL A 196 2.25 0.91 5.12
N MET A 197 2.35 0.75 6.43
CA MET A 197 2.10 1.80 7.40
C MET A 197 3.40 2.41 7.87
N GLN A 198 3.44 3.74 7.86
CA GLN A 198 4.60 4.52 8.26
C GLN A 198 4.19 5.80 9.01
N SER A 199 5.14 6.42 9.71
CA SER A 199 4.95 7.75 10.27
C SER A 199 4.99 8.83 9.18
N ASN A 200 4.13 9.83 9.32
CA ASN A 200 4.23 11.08 8.55
C ASN A 200 5.23 12.06 9.18
N GLU A 201 5.59 11.84 10.43
CA GLU A 201 6.51 12.69 11.22
C GLU A 201 7.84 11.99 11.47
N GLY A 202 8.86 12.77 11.80
CA GLY A 202 10.22 12.34 12.04
C GLY A 202 11.19 13.04 11.09
N PHE A 203 12.43 12.59 11.06
CA PHE A 203 13.46 13.17 10.22
C PHE A 203 13.64 12.33 8.95
N PRO A 204 13.18 12.81 7.79
CA PRO A 204 13.47 12.13 6.54
C PRO A 204 14.95 12.30 6.21
N ASP A 205 15.57 11.30 5.60
CA ASP A 205 16.82 11.49 4.91
C ASP A 205 16.61 12.33 3.64
N LYS A 206 17.66 12.98 3.18
CA LYS A 206 17.60 13.73 1.94
C LYS A 206 17.36 12.85 0.71
N ALA A 207 17.72 11.58 0.81
CA ALA A 207 17.54 10.59 -0.25
C ALA A 207 16.17 9.89 -0.21
N ASP A 208 15.40 10.03 0.89
CA ASP A 208 14.17 9.27 1.10
C ASP A 208 12.96 9.95 0.46
N LEU A 209 12.07 9.15 -0.11
CA LEU A 209 10.76 9.59 -0.54
C LEU A 209 9.76 9.40 0.58
N LEU A 210 9.28 10.49 1.19
CA LEU A 210 8.23 10.46 2.22
C LEU A 210 8.52 9.49 3.38
N SER A 211 9.65 8.82 3.35
CA SER A 211 10.05 7.87 4.36
C SER A 211 10.52 8.59 5.62
N ARG A 212 10.29 7.98 6.77
CA ARG A 212 10.77 8.44 8.06
C ARG A 212 11.56 7.30 8.68
N LYS A 213 12.84 7.56 8.92
CA LYS A 213 13.75 6.55 9.44
C LYS A 213 13.31 6.02 10.79
N VAL A 214 13.45 4.73 10.95
CA VAL A 214 13.58 4.08 12.26
C VAL A 214 15.06 4.12 12.62
N ASN A 215 15.41 4.57 13.81
CA ASN A 215 16.78 4.65 14.26
C ASN A 215 17.07 3.59 15.35
N GLU A 216 18.31 3.47 15.80
CA GLU A 216 18.64 2.56 16.89
C GLU A 216 17.86 2.92 18.17
N PHE A 217 17.77 4.21 18.48
CA PHE A 217 17.06 4.70 19.68
C PHE A 217 15.86 5.57 19.27
N GLU A 218 14.76 5.42 20.01
CA GLU A 218 13.59 6.26 19.86
C GLU A 218 13.87 7.71 20.28
N GLY A 219 13.07 8.61 19.79
CA GLY A 219 13.08 10.02 20.15
C GLY A 219 11.65 10.55 20.29
N GLN A 220 11.50 11.86 20.50
CA GLN A 220 10.19 12.47 20.66
C GLN A 220 9.26 12.16 19.48
N HIS A 221 9.76 12.24 18.24
CA HIS A 221 9.00 12.01 17.01
C HIS A 221 9.69 10.98 16.08
N ARG A 222 10.48 10.10 16.62
CA ARG A 222 11.31 9.15 15.90
C ARG A 222 11.16 7.76 16.49
N PHE A 223 10.90 6.77 15.66
CA PHE A 223 10.89 5.36 16.04
C PHE A 223 12.30 4.85 16.36
N GLY A 224 12.38 3.94 17.32
CA GLY A 224 13.60 3.24 17.71
C GLY A 224 13.53 1.75 17.40
N GLY A 225 14.63 1.04 17.69
CA GLY A 225 14.76 -0.40 17.50
C GLY A 225 15.27 -0.80 16.10
N GLY A 226 15.56 0.17 15.25
CA GLY A 226 16.14 -0.04 13.92
C GLY A 226 17.66 -0.03 13.92
N ASN A 227 18.26 0.40 12.83
CA ASN A 227 19.70 0.50 12.63
C ASN A 227 20.08 1.90 12.11
N ASP A 228 20.96 2.60 12.79
CA ASP A 228 21.41 3.94 12.37
C ASP A 228 22.19 3.95 11.05
N MET A 229 22.62 2.77 10.56
CA MET A 229 23.30 2.60 9.28
C MET A 229 22.31 2.45 8.09
N ASP A 230 21.01 2.51 8.33
CA ASP A 230 19.98 2.64 7.30
C ASP A 230 19.83 1.43 6.38
N CYS A 231 19.97 0.22 6.92
CA CYS A 231 19.77 -1.04 6.18
C CYS A 231 18.45 -1.76 6.54
N ASP A 232 17.74 -1.26 7.55
CA ASP A 232 16.47 -1.78 8.04
C ASP A 232 15.27 -1.24 7.27
N PRO A 233 14.16 -1.98 7.20
CA PRO A 233 12.92 -1.50 6.60
C PRO A 233 12.27 -0.42 7.46
N HIS A 234 12.02 0.76 6.92
CA HIS A 234 11.36 1.84 7.66
C HIS A 234 9.84 1.72 7.59
N VAL A 235 9.32 0.61 8.08
CA VAL A 235 7.91 0.20 8.00
C VAL A 235 7.44 -0.30 9.35
N MET A 236 6.31 0.23 9.83
CA MET A 236 5.76 -0.13 11.14
C MET A 236 4.87 -1.36 11.07
N ASP A 237 4.07 -1.47 10.00
CA ASP A 237 3.09 -2.50 9.82
C ASP A 237 2.77 -2.72 8.34
N ILE A 238 2.38 -3.95 7.97
CA ILE A 238 2.02 -4.35 6.62
C ILE A 238 0.86 -5.35 6.64
N LEU A 239 0.19 -5.54 5.51
CA LEU A 239 -0.71 -6.70 5.36
C LEU A 239 0.10 -7.96 5.13
N ALA A 240 -0.20 -9.02 5.87
CA ALA A 240 0.44 -10.30 5.72
C ALA A 240 -0.55 -11.45 5.46
N ALA A 241 -0.15 -12.38 4.62
CA ALA A 241 -0.85 -13.65 4.39
C ALA A 241 -0.02 -14.78 5.03
N PRO A 242 -0.57 -15.97 5.29
CA PRO A 242 -1.74 -16.57 4.66
C PRO A 242 -3.02 -16.60 5.49
N ALA A 243 -2.98 -16.25 6.77
CA ALA A 243 -4.13 -16.47 7.66
C ALA A 243 -4.55 -15.16 8.31
N GLU A 244 -5.40 -14.41 7.64
CA GLU A 244 -5.89 -13.10 8.09
C GLU A 244 -6.30 -13.11 9.57
N GLY A 245 -5.78 -12.14 10.33
CA GLY A 245 -6.13 -11.94 11.73
C GLY A 245 -5.63 -13.01 12.69
N SER A 246 -4.56 -13.72 12.35
CA SER A 246 -4.01 -14.80 13.16
C SER A 246 -2.54 -14.55 13.56
N ASP A 247 -2.05 -15.29 14.59
CA ASP A 247 -0.64 -15.24 14.96
C ASP A 247 0.30 -15.72 13.84
N ALA A 248 -0.21 -16.57 12.93
CA ALA A 248 0.54 -16.99 11.75
C ALA A 248 0.76 -15.83 10.77
N GLU A 249 -0.18 -14.90 10.69
CA GLU A 249 -0.05 -13.68 9.89
C GLU A 249 0.99 -12.74 10.49
N LYS A 250 0.99 -12.53 11.81
CA LYS A 250 2.05 -11.77 12.50
C LYS A 250 3.44 -12.33 12.22
N GLN A 251 3.60 -13.64 12.28
CA GLN A 251 4.88 -14.27 11.96
C GLN A 251 5.25 -14.06 10.49
N ALA A 252 4.28 -14.14 9.59
CA ALA A 252 4.50 -13.86 8.17
C ALA A 252 4.94 -12.42 7.92
N GLN A 253 4.40 -11.44 8.65
CA GLN A 253 4.88 -10.05 8.63
C GLN A 253 6.34 -9.96 9.08
N TYR A 254 6.69 -10.53 10.24
CA TYR A 254 8.06 -10.49 10.75
C TYR A 254 9.05 -11.17 9.80
N ASP A 255 8.64 -12.25 9.16
CA ASP A 255 9.45 -12.93 8.15
C ASP A 255 9.67 -12.07 6.90
N MET A 256 8.62 -11.37 6.42
CA MET A 256 8.70 -10.46 5.29
C MET A 256 9.53 -9.22 5.59
N LEU A 257 9.41 -8.67 6.81
CA LEU A 257 10.18 -7.49 7.24
C LEU A 257 11.58 -7.84 7.78
N SER A 258 11.95 -9.12 7.84
CA SER A 258 13.28 -9.52 8.30
C SER A 258 14.37 -9.04 7.35
N TYR A 259 15.46 -8.52 7.91
CA TYR A 259 16.60 -7.95 7.19
C TYR A 259 17.92 -8.38 7.83
N GLU A 260 19.01 -8.22 7.10
CA GLU A 260 20.38 -8.43 7.60
C GLU A 260 21.29 -7.34 7.04
N CYS A 261 22.13 -6.77 7.91
CA CYS A 261 23.11 -5.76 7.56
C CYS A 261 24.53 -6.30 7.69
N ASP A 262 25.45 -5.86 6.85
CA ASP A 262 26.88 -6.08 7.06
C ASP A 262 27.46 -5.05 8.07
N MET A 263 28.76 -5.17 8.34
CA MET A 263 29.45 -4.27 9.26
C MET A 263 29.61 -2.84 8.73
N ASP A 264 29.42 -2.65 7.42
CA ASP A 264 29.49 -1.35 6.76
C ASP A 264 28.09 -0.73 6.61
N GLY A 265 27.04 -1.42 7.10
CA GLY A 265 25.66 -0.97 7.07
C GLY A 265 24.92 -1.18 5.76
N ASN A 266 25.48 -1.99 4.86
CA ASN A 266 24.76 -2.33 3.63
C ASN A 266 23.79 -3.48 3.93
N ALA A 267 22.64 -3.47 3.25
CA ALA A 267 21.68 -4.55 3.34
C ALA A 267 22.24 -5.81 2.64
N VAL A 268 22.54 -6.85 3.42
CA VAL A 268 22.86 -8.20 2.92
C VAL A 268 21.59 -8.94 2.56
N LYS A 269 20.53 -8.74 3.35
CA LYS A 269 19.18 -9.21 3.08
C LYS A 269 18.22 -8.03 3.23
N MET A 270 17.44 -7.75 2.21
CA MET A 270 16.37 -6.76 2.29
C MET A 270 15.04 -7.41 2.66
N ALA A 271 14.23 -6.68 3.42
CA ALA A 271 12.84 -7.00 3.66
C ALA A 271 12.12 -7.21 2.31
N THR A 272 11.42 -8.33 2.16
CA THR A 272 10.78 -8.70 0.89
C THR A 272 9.30 -8.98 1.09
N LEU A 273 8.47 -8.10 0.55
CA LEU A 273 7.03 -8.12 0.71
C LEU A 273 6.34 -8.98 -0.37
N LYS A 274 5.14 -9.43 -0.05
CA LYS A 274 4.25 -10.15 -0.95
C LYS A 274 2.92 -9.43 -1.09
N MET A 275 2.29 -9.55 -2.23
CA MET A 275 0.93 -9.07 -2.45
C MET A 275 -0.10 -10.01 -1.81
N VAL A 276 -1.09 -9.43 -1.15
CA VAL A 276 -2.30 -10.14 -0.74
C VAL A 276 -3.36 -10.04 -1.82
N ARG A 277 -4.13 -11.12 -2.01
CA ARG A 277 -5.19 -11.24 -3.04
C ARG A 277 -6.41 -11.94 -2.45
N LYS A 278 -7.61 -11.63 -2.97
CA LYS A 278 -8.88 -12.32 -2.65
C LYS A 278 -9.23 -13.33 -3.73
#